data_c6ee5e03e38a3f79d044569280d21499
#
_entry.id   c6ee5e03e38a3f79d044569280d21499
#
_cell.length_a   1.000
_cell.length_b   1.000
_cell.length_c   1.000
_cell.angle_alpha   90.00
_cell.angle_beta   90.00
_cell.angle_gamma   90.00
#
_symmetry.space_group_name_H-M   'P 1'
#
loop_
_entity.id
_entity.type
_entity.pdbx_description
1 polymer ?
#
loop_
_entity_poly.entity_id
_entity_poly.type
_entity_poly.pdbx_seq_one_letter_code
_entity_poly.pdbx_strand_id
1 'polypeptide(L)'
;RKELLKAVGLGKPEKHQPKPAFFTAQGERLTKGSLLSSILDAGDPVFLIAGGQFQWPPVEAGFRTVVEGIEVGGKPVELETLAVVPPIFRVHNLASKEETEALIEHAKPHFVQADVVYMDKDKGKDVNEFRTSLNYRPPHNATPLLTAMESRATSATRMPFSHLEAVQVLYYKKGGYYHAHDDSSQLQFYIGDRGQLQRKHYGYFDRMLTLFWYMNDVPQGGQTNFPRASGNAPLGYPPSMRKCTQGIMVPPVAGQAVLWYNMYAHGQVSPFALHAACAVEAGEKYAINVWIYNKPMHTPPAEWDPDHPRVKHLEKLAGKKAGTNEPLGNANSNNREIKLVNKGESAAQIYWQGPNGLSLMNDNLAPGQEVGFQTFVGHTFVAKNGDTEIASCTITPAGTHLQICMVGGKTEL
;
A
#
# COMPACT_ATOMS: atom_id res chain seq x y z
N ARG A 1 3.77 1.20 31.81
CA ARG A 1 4.37 1.12 30.49
C ARG A 1 5.90 1.17 30.52
N LYS A 2 6.52 2.18 31.17
CA LYS A 2 8.01 2.30 31.25
C LYS A 2 8.63 1.11 31.94
N GLU A 3 8.08 0.66 33.06
CA GLU A 3 8.54 -0.50 33.82
C GLU A 3 8.38 -1.80 33.03
N LEU A 4 7.25 -1.97 32.34
CA LEU A 4 6.99 -3.15 31.52
C LEU A 4 7.96 -3.23 30.34
N LEU A 5 8.22 -2.11 29.65
CA LEU A 5 9.22 -2.06 28.57
C LEU A 5 10.63 -2.41 29.06
N LYS A 6 10.99 -1.94 30.27
CA LYS A 6 12.26 -2.27 30.91
C LYS A 6 12.33 -3.75 31.31
N ALA A 7 11.24 -4.32 31.82
CA ALA A 7 11.16 -5.72 32.19
C ALA A 7 11.35 -6.70 31.01
N VAL A 8 10.90 -6.30 29.80
CA VAL A 8 11.10 -7.08 28.55
C VAL A 8 12.37 -6.67 27.77
N GLY A 9 13.29 -5.93 28.39
CA GLY A 9 14.57 -5.57 27.78
C GLY A 9 14.51 -4.51 26.68
N LEU A 10 13.37 -3.86 26.50
CA LEU A 10 13.21 -2.79 25.51
C LEU A 10 13.66 -1.45 26.11
N GLY A 11 14.78 -0.94 25.61
CA GLY A 11 15.31 0.37 25.93
C GLY A 11 14.47 1.53 25.34
N LYS A 12 14.96 2.76 25.52
CA LYS A 12 14.39 3.92 24.86
C LYS A 12 14.62 3.80 23.34
N PRO A 13 13.57 3.90 22.51
CA PRO A 13 13.75 3.82 21.07
C PRO A 13 14.67 4.93 20.55
N GLU A 14 15.48 4.64 19.54
CA GLU A 14 16.31 5.62 18.86
C GLU A 14 15.45 6.70 18.19
N LYS A 15 16.07 7.84 17.81
CA LYS A 15 15.36 9.02 17.28
C LYS A 15 14.38 8.70 16.15
N HIS A 16 14.68 7.72 15.31
CA HIS A 16 13.89 7.34 14.13
C HIS A 16 13.09 6.04 14.32
N GLN A 17 13.28 5.33 15.43
CA GLN A 17 12.52 4.13 15.71
C GLN A 17 11.08 4.43 16.10
N PRO A 18 10.10 3.61 15.65
CA PRO A 18 8.73 3.70 16.12
C PRO A 18 8.65 3.42 17.63
N LYS A 19 7.65 4.00 18.27
CA LYS A 19 7.41 3.73 19.70
C LYS A 19 6.66 2.41 19.86
N PRO A 20 7.12 1.51 20.73
CA PRO A 20 6.41 0.26 21.02
C PRO A 20 4.96 0.48 21.44
N ALA A 21 4.08 -0.42 21.07
CA ALA A 21 2.66 -0.41 21.44
C ALA A 21 2.23 -1.79 21.94
N PHE A 22 1.16 -1.80 22.75
CA PHE A 22 0.52 -3.01 23.24
C PHE A 22 -0.78 -3.24 22.51
N PHE A 23 -1.09 -4.50 22.25
CA PHE A 23 -2.30 -4.91 21.56
C PHE A 23 -2.94 -6.13 22.23
N THR A 24 -4.26 -6.24 22.14
CA THR A 24 -4.98 -7.47 22.47
C THR A 24 -4.65 -8.59 21.49
N ALA A 25 -5.08 -9.80 21.77
CA ALA A 25 -4.99 -10.93 20.82
C ALA A 25 -5.74 -10.65 19.51
N GLN A 26 -6.78 -9.84 19.54
CA GLN A 26 -7.58 -9.42 18.39
C GLN A 26 -6.99 -8.25 17.62
N GLY A 27 -5.82 -7.73 18.06
CA GLY A 27 -5.12 -6.62 17.41
C GLY A 27 -5.62 -5.23 17.80
N GLU A 28 -6.43 -5.10 18.86
CA GLU A 28 -6.85 -3.80 19.38
C GLU A 28 -5.71 -3.13 20.13
N ARG A 29 -5.44 -1.87 19.80
CA ARG A 29 -4.37 -1.12 20.43
C ARG A 29 -4.74 -0.66 21.83
N LEU A 30 -3.96 -1.06 22.82
CA LEU A 30 -4.13 -0.62 24.19
C LEU A 30 -3.55 0.79 24.40
N THR A 31 -4.41 1.73 24.79
CA THR A 31 -4.06 3.12 25.05
C THR A 31 -3.96 3.39 26.56
N LYS A 32 -3.56 4.61 26.96
CA LYS A 32 -3.48 5.00 28.36
C LYS A 32 -4.84 4.99 29.08
N GLY A 33 -5.93 5.16 28.32
CA GLY A 33 -7.31 5.16 28.86
C GLY A 33 -8.00 3.81 28.76
N SER A 34 -7.35 2.78 28.20
CA SER A 34 -7.95 1.44 28.10
C SER A 34 -8.04 0.81 29.49
N LEU A 35 -9.25 0.40 29.86
CA LEU A 35 -9.49 -0.39 31.07
C LEU A 35 -9.17 -1.85 30.74
N LEU A 36 -7.99 -2.34 31.15
CA LEU A 36 -7.57 -3.71 30.86
C LEU A 36 -8.59 -4.74 31.35
N SER A 37 -9.24 -4.49 32.48
CA SER A 37 -10.27 -5.38 33.05
C SER A 37 -11.54 -5.49 32.20
N SER A 38 -11.80 -4.54 31.29
CA SER A 38 -12.97 -4.58 30.39
C SER A 38 -12.64 -5.07 28.98
N ILE A 39 -11.34 -5.23 28.67
CA ILE A 39 -10.88 -5.61 27.32
C ILE A 39 -10.31 -7.04 27.34
N LEU A 40 -9.74 -7.47 28.47
CA LEU A 40 -9.07 -8.74 28.62
C LEU A 40 -9.72 -9.58 29.70
N ASP A 41 -10.06 -10.81 29.38
CA ASP A 41 -10.33 -11.83 30.38
C ASP A 41 -9.05 -12.29 31.07
N ALA A 42 -9.17 -12.88 32.24
CA ALA A 42 -8.01 -13.37 32.98
C ALA A 42 -7.31 -14.48 32.17
N GLY A 43 -6.10 -14.18 31.72
CA GLY A 43 -5.27 -15.09 30.92
C GLY A 43 -5.14 -14.76 29.44
N ASP A 44 -5.85 -13.75 28.95
CA ASP A 44 -5.70 -13.32 27.55
C ASP A 44 -4.30 -12.79 27.28
N PRO A 45 -3.70 -13.14 26.13
CA PRO A 45 -2.38 -12.65 25.77
C PRO A 45 -2.42 -11.17 25.36
N VAL A 46 -1.38 -10.45 25.77
CA VAL A 46 -1.12 -9.07 25.32
C VAL A 46 0.14 -9.06 24.48
N PHE A 47 0.03 -8.58 23.25
CA PHE A 47 1.18 -8.46 22.36
C PHE A 47 1.87 -7.11 22.53
N LEU A 48 3.19 -7.15 22.74
CA LEU A 48 4.05 -5.98 22.71
C LEU A 48 4.77 -5.92 21.37
N ILE A 49 4.38 -4.95 20.53
CA ILE A 49 4.98 -4.76 19.22
C ILE A 49 5.94 -3.57 19.26
N ALA A 50 7.23 -3.84 19.11
CA ALA A 50 8.28 -2.84 19.20
C ALA A 50 8.16 -1.73 18.15
N GLY A 51 7.71 -2.06 16.93
CA GLY A 51 7.45 -1.11 15.83
C GLY A 51 6.19 -0.28 15.99
N GLY A 52 5.36 -0.57 16.99
CA GLY A 52 4.18 0.24 17.31
C GLY A 52 2.95 0.01 16.43
N GLN A 53 3.03 -0.83 15.42
CA GLN A 53 1.91 -1.26 14.57
C GLN A 53 1.66 -2.75 14.76
N PHE A 54 0.40 -3.17 14.71
CA PHE A 54 0.06 -4.58 14.90
C PHE A 54 0.70 -5.45 13.81
N GLN A 55 1.21 -6.60 14.21
CA GLN A 55 1.65 -7.68 13.33
C GLN A 55 1.15 -9.00 13.92
N TRP A 56 0.54 -9.82 13.08
CA TRP A 56 0.19 -11.18 13.48
C TRP A 56 1.45 -11.94 13.87
N PRO A 57 1.49 -12.54 15.07
CA PRO A 57 2.64 -13.32 15.48
C PRO A 57 2.68 -14.64 14.68
N PRO A 58 3.79 -14.94 14.00
CA PRO A 58 3.96 -16.28 13.44
C PRO A 58 4.22 -17.26 14.57
N VAL A 59 3.62 -18.45 14.50
CA VAL A 59 3.86 -19.52 15.49
C VAL A 59 4.78 -20.56 14.84
N GLU A 60 4.25 -21.62 14.33
CA GLU A 60 4.99 -22.64 13.58
C GLU A 60 4.31 -22.90 12.25
N ALA A 61 5.04 -23.42 11.28
CA ALA A 61 4.47 -23.70 9.96
C ALA A 61 3.28 -24.67 10.08
N GLY A 62 2.16 -24.31 9.46
CA GLY A 62 0.90 -25.05 9.53
C GLY A 62 -0.02 -24.61 10.67
N PHE A 63 0.43 -23.81 11.62
CA PHE A 63 -0.43 -23.28 12.70
C PHE A 63 -1.50 -22.34 12.12
N ARG A 64 -2.76 -22.53 12.54
CA ARG A 64 -3.90 -21.75 12.07
C ARG A 64 -4.50 -20.90 13.17
N THR A 65 -4.87 -19.68 12.83
CA THR A 65 -5.55 -18.71 13.70
C THR A 65 -6.80 -18.19 12.98
N VAL A 66 -7.93 -18.22 13.64
CA VAL A 66 -9.15 -17.56 13.15
C VAL A 66 -9.00 -16.04 13.28
N VAL A 67 -9.35 -15.33 12.23
CA VAL A 67 -9.44 -13.86 12.27
C VAL A 67 -10.86 -13.49 12.68
N GLU A 68 -11.04 -13.22 13.95
CA GLU A 68 -12.34 -12.86 14.51
C GLU A 68 -13.00 -11.67 13.80
N GLY A 69 -14.31 -11.72 13.67
CA GLY A 69 -15.11 -10.63 13.08
C GLY A 69 -15.14 -10.60 11.55
N ILE A 70 -14.59 -11.62 10.87
CA ILE A 70 -14.64 -11.71 9.41
C ILE A 70 -15.09 -13.10 8.99
N GLU A 71 -16.18 -13.13 8.23
CA GLU A 71 -16.70 -14.34 7.60
C GLU A 71 -17.02 -14.08 6.13
N VAL A 72 -16.81 -15.08 5.29
CA VAL A 72 -17.15 -15.07 3.87
C VAL A 72 -17.90 -16.34 3.54
N GLY A 73 -19.13 -16.21 3.06
CA GLY A 73 -19.99 -17.36 2.78
C GLY A 73 -20.27 -18.24 4.01
N GLY A 74 -20.35 -17.64 5.20
CA GLY A 74 -20.58 -18.36 6.46
C GLY A 74 -19.37 -19.14 6.97
N LYS A 75 -18.17 -18.88 6.43
CA LYS A 75 -16.92 -19.50 6.89
C LYS A 75 -15.99 -18.42 7.44
N PRO A 76 -15.30 -18.66 8.56
CA PRO A 76 -14.36 -17.72 9.11
C PRO A 76 -13.15 -17.55 8.19
N VAL A 77 -12.54 -16.36 8.21
CA VAL A 77 -11.23 -16.14 7.64
C VAL A 77 -10.17 -16.69 8.59
N GLU A 78 -9.22 -17.44 8.06
CA GLU A 78 -8.14 -18.05 8.83
C GLU A 78 -6.77 -17.66 8.29
N LEU A 79 -5.81 -17.50 9.20
CA LEU A 79 -4.39 -17.34 8.90
C LEU A 79 -3.67 -18.64 9.18
N GLU A 80 -2.99 -19.21 8.19
CA GLU A 80 -2.08 -20.33 8.32
C GLU A 80 -0.64 -19.85 8.21
N THR A 81 0.17 -20.02 9.24
CA THR A 81 1.60 -19.67 9.21
C THR A 81 2.34 -20.55 8.18
N LEU A 82 2.96 -19.93 7.19
CA LEU A 82 3.82 -20.61 6.20
C LEU A 82 5.30 -20.48 6.55
N ALA A 83 5.69 -19.35 7.14
CA ALA A 83 7.06 -19.09 7.62
C ALA A 83 7.05 -18.14 8.81
N VAL A 84 8.11 -18.26 9.61
CA VAL A 84 8.35 -17.39 10.76
C VAL A 84 9.29 -16.23 10.40
N VAL A 85 10.20 -16.44 9.47
CA VAL A 85 11.16 -15.41 8.99
C VAL A 85 11.22 -15.40 7.47
N PRO A 86 10.71 -14.34 6.81
CA PRO A 86 9.83 -13.33 7.39
C PRO A 86 8.50 -13.98 7.80
N PRO A 87 7.66 -13.32 8.61
CA PRO A 87 6.32 -13.83 8.87
C PRO A 87 5.53 -13.86 7.56
N ILE A 88 5.12 -15.06 7.14
CA ILE A 88 4.31 -15.30 5.93
C ILE A 88 3.12 -16.16 6.33
N PHE A 89 1.93 -15.74 5.91
CA PHE A 89 0.69 -16.45 6.19
C PHE A 89 -0.07 -16.67 4.90
N ARG A 90 -0.71 -17.84 4.80
CA ARG A 90 -1.82 -18.05 3.87
C ARG A 90 -3.09 -17.56 4.56
N VAL A 91 -3.88 -16.78 3.84
CA VAL A 91 -5.18 -16.30 4.31
C VAL A 91 -6.25 -17.10 3.57
N HIS A 92 -6.99 -17.92 4.32
CA HIS A 92 -8.05 -18.73 3.78
C HIS A 92 -9.39 -17.99 3.80
N ASN A 93 -10.28 -18.28 2.86
CA ASN A 93 -11.66 -17.77 2.79
C ASN A 93 -11.76 -16.23 2.78
N LEU A 94 -10.84 -15.55 2.09
CA LEU A 94 -10.82 -14.08 2.10
C LEU A 94 -11.83 -13.48 1.09
N ALA A 95 -12.21 -14.20 0.03
CA ALA A 95 -13.29 -13.84 -0.88
C ALA A 95 -14.07 -15.06 -1.36
N SER A 96 -15.33 -14.86 -1.74
CA SER A 96 -16.10 -15.87 -2.46
C SER A 96 -15.69 -15.94 -3.92
N LYS A 97 -16.06 -17.02 -4.58
CA LYS A 97 -15.82 -17.20 -6.01
C LYS A 97 -16.54 -16.13 -6.83
N GLU A 98 -17.77 -15.82 -6.48
CA GLU A 98 -18.59 -14.83 -7.15
C GLU A 98 -17.98 -13.42 -7.04
N GLU A 99 -17.44 -13.09 -5.86
CA GLU A 99 -16.73 -11.80 -5.65
C GLU A 99 -15.48 -11.71 -6.53
N THR A 100 -14.69 -12.80 -6.60
CA THR A 100 -13.45 -12.81 -7.40
C THR A 100 -13.74 -12.72 -8.89
N GLU A 101 -14.76 -13.45 -9.39
CA GLU A 101 -15.20 -13.41 -10.79
C GLU A 101 -15.74 -12.00 -11.16
N ALA A 102 -16.59 -11.41 -10.32
CA ALA A 102 -17.13 -10.08 -10.54
C ALA A 102 -16.03 -9.00 -10.63
N LEU A 103 -14.98 -9.13 -9.79
CA LEU A 103 -13.87 -8.20 -9.80
C LEU A 103 -12.97 -8.36 -11.03
N ILE A 104 -12.75 -9.60 -11.48
CA ILE A 104 -12.02 -9.87 -12.73
C ILE A 104 -12.73 -9.20 -13.90
N GLU A 105 -14.06 -9.40 -14.02
CA GLU A 105 -14.85 -8.79 -15.10
C GLU A 105 -14.83 -7.25 -15.03
N HIS A 106 -14.91 -6.68 -13.84
CA HIS A 106 -14.78 -5.23 -13.65
C HIS A 106 -13.40 -4.71 -14.08
N ALA A 107 -12.33 -5.44 -13.79
CA ALA A 107 -10.95 -4.99 -14.05
C ALA A 107 -10.52 -5.13 -15.52
N LYS A 108 -11.05 -6.13 -16.25
CA LYS A 108 -10.64 -6.45 -17.62
C LYS A 108 -10.51 -5.26 -18.57
N PRO A 109 -11.50 -4.31 -18.68
CA PRO A 109 -11.42 -3.19 -19.61
C PRO A 109 -10.40 -2.12 -19.23
N HIS A 110 -9.83 -2.19 -18.03
CA HIS A 110 -8.97 -1.14 -17.46
C HIS A 110 -7.49 -1.51 -17.39
N PHE A 111 -7.10 -2.72 -17.81
CA PHE A 111 -5.72 -3.16 -17.71
C PHE A 111 -4.80 -2.38 -18.66
N VAL A 112 -3.71 -1.88 -18.09
CA VAL A 112 -2.60 -1.24 -18.81
C VAL A 112 -1.28 -1.92 -18.44
N GLN A 113 -0.21 -1.71 -19.24
CA GLN A 113 1.12 -2.22 -18.92
C GLN A 113 1.55 -1.77 -17.52
N ALA A 114 2.02 -2.69 -16.70
CA ALA A 114 2.49 -2.36 -15.36
C ALA A 114 3.92 -1.79 -15.39
N ASP A 115 4.14 -0.76 -14.57
CA ASP A 115 5.45 -0.14 -14.40
C ASP A 115 6.40 -0.97 -13.55
N VAL A 116 7.71 -0.70 -13.69
CA VAL A 116 8.78 -1.28 -12.87
C VAL A 116 9.60 -0.15 -12.27
N VAL A 117 9.92 -0.27 -10.99
CA VAL A 117 10.93 0.59 -10.37
C VAL A 117 12.30 0.00 -10.68
N TYR A 118 13.05 0.67 -11.54
CA TYR A 118 14.39 0.23 -11.92
C TYR A 118 15.45 0.62 -10.89
N MET A 119 16.42 -0.26 -10.68
CA MET A 119 17.70 0.15 -10.09
C MET A 119 18.49 0.95 -11.12
N ASP A 120 19.41 1.85 -10.66
CA ASP A 120 20.18 2.71 -11.56
C ASP A 120 20.90 1.94 -12.67
N LYS A 121 21.45 0.75 -12.37
CA LYS A 121 22.10 -0.15 -13.35
C LYS A 121 21.15 -0.73 -14.39
N ASP A 122 19.86 -0.69 -14.15
CA ASP A 122 18.82 -1.29 -14.98
C ASP A 122 17.99 -0.23 -15.71
N LYS A 123 18.25 1.06 -15.48
CA LYS A 123 17.60 2.17 -16.19
C LYS A 123 17.78 2.02 -17.69
N GLY A 124 16.68 2.13 -18.43
CA GLY A 124 16.67 2.02 -19.89
C GLY A 124 16.56 0.60 -20.45
N LYS A 125 16.51 -0.43 -19.59
CA LYS A 125 16.16 -1.79 -20.02
C LYS A 125 14.67 -1.92 -20.26
N ASP A 126 14.28 -2.89 -21.12
CA ASP A 126 12.86 -3.17 -21.37
C ASP A 126 12.16 -3.62 -20.09
N VAL A 127 11.01 -3.01 -19.78
CA VAL A 127 10.12 -3.42 -18.68
C VAL A 127 9.84 -4.92 -18.72
N ASN A 128 9.64 -5.48 -19.93
CA ASN A 128 9.34 -6.90 -20.11
C ASN A 128 10.49 -7.84 -19.71
N GLU A 129 11.69 -7.35 -19.51
CA GLU A 129 12.78 -8.16 -18.93
C GLU A 129 12.54 -8.48 -17.45
N PHE A 130 11.79 -7.63 -16.75
CA PHE A 130 11.55 -7.71 -15.31
C PHE A 130 10.12 -8.11 -14.97
N ARG A 131 9.14 -7.55 -15.71
CA ARG A 131 7.72 -7.71 -15.44
C ARG A 131 6.90 -7.68 -16.71
N THR A 132 6.05 -8.68 -16.87
CA THR A 132 5.17 -8.80 -18.04
C THR A 132 3.69 -8.72 -17.68
N SER A 133 3.36 -8.31 -16.46
CA SER A 133 1.97 -8.17 -16.01
C SER A 133 1.33 -6.87 -16.53
N LEU A 134 0.02 -6.92 -16.69
CA LEU A 134 -0.79 -5.72 -16.77
C LEU A 134 -1.33 -5.36 -15.38
N ASN A 135 -1.72 -4.11 -15.19
CA ASN A 135 -2.34 -3.68 -13.95
C ASN A 135 -3.50 -2.69 -14.17
N TYR A 136 -4.37 -2.63 -13.17
CA TYR A 136 -5.40 -1.62 -13.01
C TYR A 136 -5.36 -1.10 -11.58
N ARG A 137 -5.36 0.21 -11.39
CA ARG A 137 -5.36 0.87 -10.07
C ARG A 137 -6.66 1.66 -9.90
N PRO A 138 -7.73 1.03 -9.40
CA PRO A 138 -8.95 1.76 -9.05
C PRO A 138 -8.67 2.73 -7.89
N PRO A 139 -9.33 3.88 -7.83
CA PRO A 139 -9.34 4.68 -6.63
C PRO A 139 -10.02 3.92 -5.49
N HIS A 140 -9.75 4.32 -4.24
CA HIS A 140 -10.45 3.77 -3.09
C HIS A 140 -11.97 3.87 -3.26
N ASN A 141 -12.67 2.84 -2.84
CA ASN A 141 -14.15 2.79 -2.89
C ASN A 141 -14.74 2.97 -4.31
N ALA A 142 -14.01 2.62 -5.35
CA ALA A 142 -14.48 2.75 -6.73
C ALA A 142 -15.78 1.99 -7.02
N THR A 143 -16.00 0.87 -6.32
CA THR A 143 -17.23 0.08 -6.39
C THR A 143 -17.58 -0.48 -5.02
N PRO A 144 -18.85 -0.84 -4.74
CA PRO A 144 -19.23 -1.51 -3.48
C PRO A 144 -18.41 -2.78 -3.20
N LEU A 145 -18.06 -3.53 -4.24
CA LEU A 145 -17.23 -4.74 -4.12
C LEU A 145 -15.81 -4.39 -3.67
N LEU A 146 -15.16 -3.40 -4.29
CA LEU A 146 -13.84 -2.93 -3.87
C LEU A 146 -13.86 -2.37 -2.46
N THR A 147 -14.89 -1.60 -2.09
CA THR A 147 -15.09 -1.13 -0.71
C THR A 147 -15.14 -2.28 0.28
N ALA A 148 -15.91 -3.33 -0.01
CA ALA A 148 -16.00 -4.51 0.85
C ALA A 148 -14.67 -5.25 0.96
N MET A 149 -13.90 -5.34 -0.13
CA MET A 149 -12.58 -5.98 -0.15
C MET A 149 -11.55 -5.15 0.63
N GLU A 150 -11.50 -3.84 0.46
CA GLU A 150 -10.61 -2.95 1.21
C GLU A 150 -10.92 -3.00 2.72
N SER A 151 -12.19 -2.98 3.10
CA SER A 151 -12.63 -3.16 4.48
C SER A 151 -12.21 -4.52 5.05
N ARG A 152 -12.35 -5.58 4.27
CA ARG A 152 -11.94 -6.93 4.66
C ARG A 152 -10.42 -7.05 4.80
N ALA A 153 -9.65 -6.42 3.92
CA ALA A 153 -8.19 -6.38 4.00
C ALA A 153 -7.73 -5.66 5.29
N THR A 154 -8.31 -4.52 5.62
CA THR A 154 -7.99 -3.79 6.86
C THR A 154 -8.37 -4.59 8.10
N SER A 155 -9.52 -5.24 8.10
CA SER A 155 -9.95 -6.12 9.19
C SER A 155 -9.03 -7.33 9.35
N ALA A 156 -8.65 -8.00 8.24
CA ALA A 156 -7.76 -9.16 8.26
C ALA A 156 -6.35 -8.82 8.76
N THR A 157 -5.88 -7.64 8.48
CA THR A 157 -4.53 -7.18 8.87
C THR A 157 -4.52 -6.41 10.19
N ARG A 158 -5.69 -6.08 10.76
CA ARG A 158 -5.84 -5.23 11.95
C ARG A 158 -5.19 -3.86 11.78
N MET A 159 -5.12 -3.38 10.56
CA MET A 159 -4.53 -2.07 10.23
C MET A 159 -5.61 -1.05 9.84
N PRO A 160 -5.47 0.21 10.25
CA PRO A 160 -6.44 1.25 9.89
C PRO A 160 -6.48 1.48 8.38
N PHE A 161 -7.66 1.80 7.83
CA PHE A 161 -7.84 2.15 6.42
C PHE A 161 -6.92 3.29 5.96
N SER A 162 -6.63 4.25 6.85
CA SER A 162 -5.69 5.36 6.55
C SER A 162 -4.28 4.92 6.16
N HIS A 163 -3.89 3.68 6.43
CA HIS A 163 -2.60 3.09 6.08
C HIS A 163 -2.63 2.36 4.73
N LEU A 164 -3.81 2.15 4.17
CA LEU A 164 -4.02 1.39 2.94
C LEU A 164 -3.65 2.22 1.71
N GLU A 165 -2.79 1.67 0.84
CA GLU A 165 -2.60 2.17 -0.52
C GLU A 165 -3.76 1.72 -1.41
N ALA A 166 -4.15 2.52 -2.39
CA ALA A 166 -5.14 2.10 -3.38
C ALA A 166 -4.70 0.77 -4.02
N VAL A 167 -5.62 -0.18 -4.06
CA VAL A 167 -5.32 -1.55 -4.51
C VAL A 167 -4.81 -1.57 -5.95
N GLN A 168 -3.97 -2.55 -6.26
CA GLN A 168 -3.50 -2.79 -7.61
C GLN A 168 -3.97 -4.16 -8.09
N VAL A 169 -4.92 -4.18 -9.01
CA VAL A 169 -5.37 -5.39 -9.69
C VAL A 169 -4.38 -5.77 -10.77
N LEU A 170 -3.98 -7.03 -10.81
CA LEU A 170 -2.92 -7.57 -11.68
C LEU A 170 -3.47 -8.66 -12.60
N TYR A 171 -2.95 -8.67 -13.82
CA TYR A 171 -3.19 -9.72 -14.79
C TYR A 171 -1.87 -10.24 -15.38
N TYR A 172 -1.71 -11.56 -15.36
CA TYR A 172 -0.60 -12.26 -15.99
C TYR A 172 -1.15 -13.27 -17.00
N LYS A 173 -0.82 -13.09 -18.25
CA LYS A 173 -1.08 -14.10 -19.29
C LYS A 173 -0.12 -15.28 -19.15
N LYS A 174 -0.35 -16.36 -19.90
CA LYS A 174 0.60 -17.46 -20.02
C LYS A 174 2.00 -16.95 -20.33
N GLY A 175 3.00 -17.43 -19.60
CA GLY A 175 4.38 -16.97 -19.63
C GLY A 175 4.64 -15.70 -18.80
N GLY A 176 3.59 -15.07 -18.25
CA GLY A 176 3.71 -13.85 -17.44
C GLY A 176 4.39 -14.09 -16.10
N TYR A 177 5.23 -13.14 -15.68
CA TYR A 177 6.03 -13.21 -14.46
C TYR A 177 6.38 -11.82 -13.93
N TYR A 178 6.89 -11.78 -12.71
CA TYR A 178 7.58 -10.62 -12.15
C TYR A 178 8.80 -11.08 -11.36
N HIS A 179 9.96 -10.53 -11.68
CA HIS A 179 11.22 -10.86 -11.02
C HIS A 179 11.18 -10.62 -9.51
N ALA A 180 12.09 -11.26 -8.78
CA ALA A 180 12.20 -11.04 -7.35
C ALA A 180 12.51 -9.58 -7.04
N HIS A 181 11.72 -9.01 -6.15
CA HIS A 181 11.76 -7.62 -5.73
C HIS A 181 11.32 -7.50 -4.27
N ASP A 182 11.58 -6.34 -3.70
CA ASP A 182 11.06 -5.93 -2.40
C ASP A 182 9.92 -4.94 -2.60
N ASP A 183 8.85 -5.07 -1.83
CA ASP A 183 7.75 -4.10 -1.84
C ASP A 183 8.06 -2.84 -1.04
N SER A 184 8.97 -2.95 -0.07
CA SER A 184 9.50 -1.81 0.69
C SER A 184 10.62 -1.10 -0.06
N SER A 185 11.01 0.09 0.41
CA SER A 185 12.13 0.84 -0.16
C SER A 185 13.43 0.05 -0.16
N GLN A 186 14.04 -0.05 -1.31
CA GLN A 186 15.35 -0.70 -1.44
C GLN A 186 16.44 0.20 -0.86
N LEU A 187 17.07 -0.24 0.23
CA LEU A 187 18.03 0.54 1.00
C LEU A 187 19.25 1.00 0.19
N GLN A 188 19.61 0.26 -0.84
CA GLN A 188 20.74 0.57 -1.72
C GLN A 188 20.61 1.91 -2.46
N PHE A 189 19.41 2.41 -2.69
CA PHE A 189 19.20 3.72 -3.29
C PHE A 189 19.60 4.89 -2.38
N TYR A 190 19.79 4.62 -1.09
CA TYR A 190 20.07 5.63 -0.08
C TYR A 190 21.47 5.52 0.52
N ILE A 191 22.36 4.70 -0.07
CA ILE A 191 23.73 4.47 0.45
C ILE A 191 24.53 5.80 0.54
N GLY A 192 24.30 6.73 -0.39
CA GLY A 192 24.95 8.04 -0.40
C GLY A 192 24.40 9.05 0.61
N ASP A 193 23.23 8.80 1.19
CA ASP A 193 22.58 9.66 2.19
C ASP A 193 22.35 8.90 3.50
N ARG A 194 23.30 9.04 4.43
CA ARG A 194 23.25 8.33 5.71
C ARG A 194 21.98 8.62 6.53
N GLY A 195 21.47 9.83 6.47
CA GLY A 195 20.24 10.20 7.18
C GLY A 195 18.99 9.55 6.57
N GLN A 196 18.89 9.53 5.25
CA GLN A 196 17.82 8.87 4.51
C GLN A 196 17.92 7.35 4.67
N LEU A 197 19.11 6.79 4.52
CA LEU A 197 19.35 5.36 4.71
C LEU A 197 18.87 4.89 6.08
N GLN A 198 19.24 5.63 7.15
CA GLN A 198 18.81 5.28 8.51
C GLN A 198 17.27 5.36 8.66
N ARG A 199 16.63 6.40 8.11
CA ARG A 199 15.17 6.54 8.16
C ARG A 199 14.47 5.40 7.42
N LYS A 200 14.95 5.05 6.23
CA LYS A 200 14.37 3.98 5.40
C LYS A 200 14.62 2.61 6.00
N HIS A 201 15.81 2.39 6.59
CA HIS A 201 16.14 1.14 7.27
C HIS A 201 15.18 0.82 8.43
N TYR A 202 14.72 1.84 9.15
CA TYR A 202 13.69 1.69 10.19
C TYR A 202 12.25 1.82 9.64
N GLY A 203 12.05 1.75 8.32
CA GLY A 203 10.72 1.86 7.71
C GLY A 203 10.02 3.18 8.06
N TYR A 204 10.72 4.30 7.94
CA TYR A 204 10.24 5.62 8.37
C TYR A 204 8.86 5.99 7.81
N PHE A 205 8.61 5.73 6.53
CA PHE A 205 7.31 5.77 5.88
C PHE A 205 7.39 4.81 4.69
N ASP A 206 6.87 3.60 4.85
CA ASP A 206 7.04 2.57 3.84
C ASP A 206 5.99 1.48 3.98
N ARG A 207 5.86 0.62 2.97
CA ARG A 207 4.98 -0.55 2.97
C ARG A 207 5.43 -1.54 4.04
N MET A 208 4.64 -1.62 5.10
CA MET A 208 4.92 -2.51 6.24
C MET A 208 4.58 -3.96 5.93
N LEU A 209 3.46 -4.16 5.25
CA LEU A 209 2.98 -5.48 4.87
C LEU A 209 2.33 -5.45 3.49
N THR A 210 2.25 -6.63 2.89
CA THR A 210 1.52 -6.88 1.66
C THR A 210 0.53 -8.02 1.88
N LEU A 211 -0.71 -7.80 1.49
CA LEU A 211 -1.73 -8.82 1.37
C LEU A 211 -1.98 -9.03 -0.13
N PHE A 212 -1.48 -10.15 -0.66
CA PHE A 212 -1.56 -10.48 -2.07
C PHE A 212 -2.67 -11.50 -2.32
N TRP A 213 -3.74 -11.05 -2.94
CA TRP A 213 -5.00 -11.77 -3.03
C TRP A 213 -5.16 -12.44 -4.40
N TYR A 214 -5.44 -13.73 -4.42
CA TYR A 214 -5.63 -14.50 -5.65
C TYR A 214 -7.08 -14.50 -6.08
N MET A 215 -7.34 -14.10 -7.34
CA MET A 215 -8.70 -13.98 -7.87
C MET A 215 -9.15 -15.22 -8.63
N ASN A 216 -8.22 -16.07 -9.05
CA ASN A 216 -8.54 -17.32 -9.75
C ASN A 216 -7.52 -18.40 -9.42
N ASP A 217 -7.93 -19.64 -9.66
CA ASP A 217 -7.00 -20.76 -9.69
C ASP A 217 -6.13 -20.72 -10.95
N VAL A 218 -4.86 -21.07 -10.80
CA VAL A 218 -3.92 -21.20 -11.93
C VAL A 218 -3.53 -22.66 -12.08
N PRO A 219 -3.82 -23.29 -13.23
CA PRO A 219 -3.59 -24.72 -13.41
C PRO A 219 -2.13 -25.16 -13.26
N GLN A 220 -1.17 -24.29 -13.67
CA GLN A 220 0.26 -24.59 -13.56
C GLN A 220 1.08 -23.29 -13.54
N GLY A 221 2.05 -23.23 -12.62
CA GLY A 221 2.87 -22.04 -12.43
C GLY A 221 2.16 -20.94 -11.63
N GLY A 222 2.60 -19.70 -11.77
CA GLY A 222 1.96 -18.52 -11.20
C GLY A 222 2.07 -18.39 -9.68
N GLN A 223 2.86 -19.22 -8.99
CA GLN A 223 3.05 -19.13 -7.54
C GLN A 223 3.66 -17.78 -7.13
N THR A 224 3.41 -17.37 -5.90
CA THR A 224 4.21 -16.32 -5.24
C THR A 224 5.36 -17.01 -4.52
N ASN A 225 6.58 -16.67 -4.91
CA ASN A 225 7.79 -17.30 -4.37
C ASN A 225 8.50 -16.36 -3.39
N PHE A 226 8.94 -16.90 -2.26
CA PHE A 226 9.77 -16.24 -1.26
C PHE A 226 11.12 -16.94 -1.17
N PRO A 227 12.10 -16.58 -2.00
CA PRO A 227 13.34 -17.32 -2.14
C PRO A 227 14.24 -17.27 -0.89
N ARG A 228 14.00 -16.32 0.00
CA ARG A 228 14.75 -16.12 1.24
C ARG A 228 13.98 -16.50 2.51
N ALA A 229 12.77 -17.01 2.39
CA ALA A 229 12.00 -17.46 3.55
C ALA A 229 12.73 -18.60 4.26
N SER A 230 12.56 -18.67 5.60
CA SER A 230 13.26 -19.59 6.52
C SER A 230 14.68 -19.16 6.92
N GLY A 231 15.14 -17.98 6.50
CA GLY A 231 16.38 -17.38 7.00
C GLY A 231 17.70 -18.00 6.53
N ASN A 232 17.65 -19.10 5.75
CA ASN A 232 18.81 -19.87 5.35
C ASN A 232 19.36 -19.53 3.95
N ALA A 233 18.69 -18.66 3.21
CA ALA A 233 19.12 -18.30 1.87
C ALA A 233 20.18 -17.17 1.92
N PRO A 234 21.20 -17.19 1.04
CA PRO A 234 22.13 -16.10 0.93
C PRO A 234 21.41 -14.78 0.57
N LEU A 235 21.87 -13.67 1.14
CA LEU A 235 21.29 -12.33 0.89
C LEU A 235 21.54 -11.81 -0.53
N GLY A 236 22.21 -12.58 -1.40
CA GLY A 236 22.35 -12.31 -2.83
C GLY A 236 21.02 -12.48 -3.59
N TYR A 237 20.95 -11.98 -4.81
CA TYR A 237 19.83 -12.28 -5.69
C TYR A 237 19.78 -13.78 -6.01
N PRO A 238 18.58 -14.39 -6.10
CA PRO A 238 18.47 -15.79 -6.49
C PRO A 238 19.05 -16.00 -7.90
N PRO A 239 19.64 -17.17 -8.18
CA PRO A 239 20.32 -17.46 -9.44
C PRO A 239 19.43 -17.34 -10.67
N SER A 240 18.14 -17.51 -10.51
CA SER A 240 17.14 -17.31 -11.56
C SER A 240 15.95 -16.55 -11.04
N MET A 241 15.70 -15.40 -11.66
CA MET A 241 14.57 -14.53 -11.32
C MET A 241 13.27 -15.01 -12.00
N ARG A 242 13.36 -15.87 -13.01
CA ARG A 242 12.22 -16.41 -13.77
C ARG A 242 11.78 -17.78 -13.28
N LYS A 243 12.71 -18.57 -12.72
CA LYS A 243 12.42 -19.90 -12.22
C LYS A 243 12.33 -19.87 -10.70
N CYS A 244 11.19 -20.26 -10.19
CA CYS A 244 10.99 -20.46 -8.76
C CYS A 244 11.57 -21.83 -8.38
N THR A 245 12.81 -21.85 -7.90
CA THR A 245 13.53 -23.09 -7.63
C THR A 245 13.87 -23.29 -6.16
N GLN A 246 13.66 -22.29 -5.32
CA GLN A 246 14.01 -22.36 -3.89
C GLN A 246 13.09 -21.49 -3.04
N GLY A 247 13.07 -21.73 -1.73
CA GLY A 247 12.25 -21.03 -0.77
C GLY A 247 10.79 -21.52 -0.73
N ILE A 248 9.93 -20.69 -0.23
CA ILE A 248 8.49 -21.00 -0.12
C ILE A 248 7.78 -20.55 -1.38
N MET A 249 6.96 -21.44 -1.93
CA MET A 249 6.10 -21.18 -3.09
C MET A 249 4.64 -21.30 -2.68
N VAL A 250 3.88 -20.22 -2.81
CA VAL A 250 2.46 -20.18 -2.46
C VAL A 250 1.66 -20.29 -3.76
N PRO A 251 0.91 -21.39 -3.98
CA PRO A 251 0.09 -21.52 -5.17
C PRO A 251 -1.07 -20.54 -5.16
N PRO A 252 -1.45 -19.96 -6.31
CA PRO A 252 -2.63 -19.13 -6.45
C PRO A 252 -3.88 -19.99 -6.40
N VAL A 253 -4.71 -19.75 -5.38
CA VAL A 253 -6.02 -20.38 -5.18
C VAL A 253 -7.06 -19.27 -5.04
N ALA A 254 -8.12 -19.36 -5.83
CA ALA A 254 -9.20 -18.36 -5.84
C ALA A 254 -9.76 -18.10 -4.44
N GLY A 255 -9.93 -16.83 -4.09
CA GLY A 255 -10.48 -16.41 -2.81
C GLY A 255 -9.52 -16.51 -1.61
N GLN A 256 -8.30 -17.02 -1.81
CA GLN A 256 -7.23 -17.01 -0.82
C GLN A 256 -6.26 -15.84 -1.06
N ALA A 257 -5.44 -15.53 -0.04
CA ALA A 257 -4.36 -14.59 -0.16
C ALA A 257 -3.08 -15.10 0.50
N VAL A 258 -1.96 -14.46 0.20
CA VAL A 258 -0.75 -14.54 1.00
C VAL A 258 -0.48 -13.18 1.64
N LEU A 259 -0.27 -13.19 2.95
CA LEU A 259 0.10 -12.03 3.77
C LEU A 259 1.56 -12.18 4.18
N TRP A 260 2.36 -11.15 3.97
CA TRP A 260 3.72 -11.12 4.52
C TRP A 260 4.09 -9.74 5.02
N TYR A 261 5.05 -9.72 5.95
CA TYR A 261 5.57 -8.47 6.50
C TYR A 261 6.87 -8.08 5.84
N ASN A 262 6.89 -6.89 5.24
CA ASN A 262 8.09 -6.28 4.66
C ASN A 262 9.03 -5.71 5.74
N MET A 263 8.54 -5.63 6.97
CA MET A 263 9.27 -5.10 8.13
C MET A 263 9.21 -6.08 9.29
N TYR A 264 10.28 -6.13 10.04
CA TYR A 264 10.29 -6.76 11.36
C TYR A 264 9.37 -6.01 12.34
N ALA A 265 8.96 -6.69 13.41
CA ALA A 265 8.11 -6.10 14.45
C ALA A 265 8.69 -4.84 15.12
N HIS A 266 9.99 -4.62 15.03
CA HIS A 266 10.65 -3.40 15.52
C HIS A 266 10.79 -2.29 14.47
N GLY A 267 10.22 -2.48 13.26
CA GLY A 267 10.09 -1.45 12.22
C GLY A 267 11.24 -1.38 11.22
N GLN A 268 12.25 -2.25 11.29
CA GLN A 268 13.27 -2.34 10.26
C GLN A 268 12.76 -3.12 9.05
N VAL A 269 13.18 -2.71 7.85
CA VAL A 269 12.89 -3.46 6.61
C VAL A 269 13.55 -4.84 6.67
N SER A 270 12.80 -5.87 6.30
CA SER A 270 13.26 -7.25 6.29
C SER A 270 13.86 -7.62 4.93
N PRO A 271 15.13 -8.00 4.85
CA PRO A 271 15.72 -8.48 3.60
C PRO A 271 15.19 -9.86 3.19
N PHE A 272 14.47 -10.55 4.07
CA PHE A 272 13.88 -11.87 3.80
C PHE A 272 12.51 -11.80 3.15
N ALA A 273 11.91 -10.59 3.05
CA ALA A 273 10.64 -10.35 2.38
C ALA A 273 10.73 -10.30 0.84
N LEU A 274 11.92 -10.48 0.28
CA LEU A 274 12.12 -10.59 -1.16
C LEU A 274 11.19 -11.67 -1.74
N HIS A 275 10.43 -11.31 -2.79
CA HIS A 275 9.45 -12.21 -3.39
C HIS A 275 9.36 -12.02 -4.90
N ALA A 276 8.79 -13.00 -5.59
CA ALA A 276 8.62 -13.02 -7.03
C ALA A 276 7.26 -13.60 -7.41
N ALA A 277 6.73 -13.20 -8.57
CA ALA A 277 5.66 -13.92 -9.23
C ALA A 277 6.28 -14.90 -10.24
N CYS A 278 6.14 -16.19 -9.97
CA CYS A 278 6.59 -17.25 -10.86
C CYS A 278 5.84 -17.21 -12.18
N ALA A 279 6.48 -17.66 -13.26
CA ALA A 279 5.84 -17.69 -14.57
C ALA A 279 4.54 -18.52 -14.54
N VAL A 280 3.52 -18.01 -15.19
CA VAL A 280 2.26 -18.74 -15.44
C VAL A 280 2.52 -19.72 -16.57
N GLU A 281 2.56 -21.03 -16.27
CA GLU A 281 2.88 -22.06 -17.25
C GLU A 281 1.65 -22.52 -18.04
N ALA A 282 0.48 -22.51 -17.39
CA ALA A 282 -0.80 -22.80 -18.03
C ALA A 282 -1.91 -21.90 -17.47
N GLY A 283 -2.85 -21.50 -18.33
CA GLY A 283 -3.92 -20.59 -17.98
C GLY A 283 -3.46 -19.13 -17.88
N GLU A 284 -4.10 -18.40 -16.99
CA GLU A 284 -3.84 -16.99 -16.69
C GLU A 284 -4.00 -16.73 -15.19
N LYS A 285 -3.42 -15.65 -14.69
CA LYS A 285 -3.47 -15.30 -13.27
C LYS A 285 -4.01 -13.90 -13.09
N TYR A 286 -5.02 -13.79 -12.25
CA TYR A 286 -5.52 -12.52 -11.71
C TYR A 286 -5.24 -12.44 -10.22
N ALA A 287 -4.75 -11.30 -9.76
CA ALA A 287 -4.44 -11.09 -8.36
C ALA A 287 -4.58 -9.61 -7.97
N ILE A 288 -4.58 -9.32 -6.68
CA ILE A 288 -4.62 -7.95 -6.17
C ILE A 288 -3.49 -7.77 -5.17
N ASN A 289 -2.68 -6.73 -5.37
CA ASN A 289 -1.82 -6.17 -4.34
C ASN A 289 -2.62 -5.24 -3.44
N VAL A 290 -2.54 -5.51 -2.15
CA VAL A 290 -3.01 -4.63 -1.09
C VAL A 290 -1.80 -4.28 -0.24
N TRP A 291 -1.29 -3.07 -0.40
CA TRP A 291 -0.15 -2.58 0.36
C TRP A 291 -0.62 -1.73 1.54
N ILE A 292 -0.06 -2.01 2.71
CA ILE A 292 -0.38 -1.29 3.93
C ILE A 292 0.90 -0.71 4.52
N TYR A 293 0.88 0.61 4.75
CA TYR A 293 1.99 1.38 5.25
C TYR A 293 2.08 1.32 6.77
N ASN A 294 3.26 1.54 7.30
CA ASN A 294 3.50 1.64 8.75
C ASN A 294 2.99 2.94 9.38
N LYS A 295 2.54 3.90 8.57
CA LYS A 295 1.97 5.19 8.98
C LYS A 295 0.82 5.57 8.07
N PRO A 296 -0.11 6.44 8.53
CA PRO A 296 -1.19 6.91 7.68
C PRO A 296 -0.68 7.56 6.39
N MET A 297 -1.22 7.14 5.27
CA MET A 297 -1.01 7.72 3.94
C MET A 297 -1.97 8.86 3.65
N HIS A 298 -3.16 8.77 4.18
CA HIS A 298 -4.23 9.72 3.98
C HIS A 298 -5.06 9.88 5.25
N THR A 299 -5.74 11.00 5.37
CA THR A 299 -6.77 11.15 6.39
C THR A 299 -7.94 10.24 5.99
N PRO A 300 -8.42 9.36 6.90
CA PRO A 300 -9.58 8.54 6.60
C PRO A 300 -10.73 9.45 6.13
N PRO A 301 -11.51 9.04 5.10
CA PRO A 301 -12.76 9.71 4.83
C PRO A 301 -13.57 9.80 6.12
N ALA A 302 -14.23 10.94 6.34
CA ALA A 302 -15.03 11.16 7.55
C ALA A 302 -16.09 10.07 7.79
N GLU A 303 -16.44 9.33 6.77
CA GLU A 303 -17.37 8.20 6.76
C GLU A 303 -16.83 6.92 7.45
N TRP A 304 -15.51 6.86 7.70
CA TRP A 304 -14.84 5.65 8.26
C TRP A 304 -14.58 5.71 9.75
N ASP A 305 -14.67 6.92 10.34
CA ASP A 305 -14.58 7.11 11.77
C ASP A 305 -15.92 7.67 12.27
N PRO A 306 -16.81 6.82 12.77
CA PRO A 306 -18.11 7.25 13.28
C PRO A 306 -17.99 8.27 14.44
N ASP A 307 -16.85 8.30 15.11
CA ASP A 307 -16.58 9.23 16.20
C ASP A 307 -15.84 10.51 15.78
N HIS A 308 -15.44 10.61 14.51
CA HIS A 308 -14.73 11.78 14.02
C HIS A 308 -15.64 13.03 14.10
N PRO A 309 -15.16 14.17 14.66
CA PRO A 309 -15.98 15.40 14.82
C PRO A 309 -16.66 15.88 13.53
N ARG A 310 -16.04 15.60 12.37
CA ARG A 310 -16.57 15.95 11.06
C ARG A 310 -17.72 15.05 10.63
N VAL A 311 -17.72 13.75 11.00
CA VAL A 311 -18.85 12.83 10.78
C VAL A 311 -20.04 13.28 11.60
N LYS A 312 -19.85 13.53 12.91
CA LYS A 312 -20.89 14.05 13.80
C LYS A 312 -21.46 15.39 13.33
N HIS A 313 -20.62 16.23 12.70
CA HIS A 313 -21.06 17.47 12.08
C HIS A 313 -21.90 17.24 10.80
N LEU A 314 -21.49 16.29 9.95
CA LEU A 314 -22.21 15.91 8.73
C LEU A 314 -23.54 15.21 9.06
N GLU A 315 -23.57 14.33 10.05
CA GLU A 315 -24.80 13.71 10.55
C GLU A 315 -25.79 14.76 11.10
N LYS A 316 -25.28 15.76 11.81
CA LYS A 316 -26.07 16.90 12.31
C LYS A 316 -26.61 17.78 11.18
N LEU A 317 -25.89 17.86 10.05
CA LEU A 317 -26.35 18.56 8.84
C LEU A 317 -27.33 17.71 8.02
N ALA A 318 -27.10 16.40 7.92
CA ALA A 318 -27.98 15.45 7.23
C ALA A 318 -29.35 15.33 7.94
N GLY A 319 -29.35 15.33 9.28
CA GLY A 319 -30.59 15.33 10.06
C GLY A 319 -31.47 16.59 9.88
N LYS A 320 -30.94 17.64 9.23
CA LYS A 320 -31.68 18.87 8.88
C LYS A 320 -32.23 18.88 7.44
N LYS A 321 -31.91 17.86 6.60
CA LYS A 321 -32.34 17.75 5.21
C LYS A 321 -32.89 16.34 4.89
N ALA A 322 -33.86 15.90 5.64
CA ALA A 322 -34.66 14.74 5.23
C ALA A 322 -35.74 15.21 4.26
N GLY A 323 -35.45 15.15 2.96
CA GLY A 323 -36.43 15.44 1.92
C GLY A 323 -35.81 15.78 0.57
N THR A 324 -35.16 14.81 -0.08
CA THR A 324 -35.16 14.56 -1.53
C THR A 324 -34.17 13.43 -1.85
N ASN A 325 -34.69 12.32 -2.36
CA ASN A 325 -33.90 11.23 -2.90
C ASN A 325 -33.28 11.68 -4.25
N GLU A 326 -32.04 12.12 -4.24
CA GLU A 326 -31.20 12.10 -5.42
C GLU A 326 -29.92 11.29 -5.08
N PRO A 327 -29.44 10.43 -6.00
CA PRO A 327 -28.22 9.68 -5.75
C PRO A 327 -27.04 10.66 -5.66
N LEU A 328 -26.35 10.66 -4.52
CA LEU A 328 -25.11 11.41 -4.31
C LEU A 328 -24.06 10.92 -5.33
N GLY A 329 -23.97 11.66 -6.42
CA GLY A 329 -22.84 11.56 -7.32
C GLY A 329 -21.55 11.86 -6.58
N ASN A 330 -20.51 11.13 -6.92
CA ASN A 330 -19.13 11.14 -6.39
C ASN A 330 -18.48 12.54 -6.37
N ALA A 331 -18.82 13.40 -5.42
CA ALA A 331 -18.32 14.76 -5.33
C ALA A 331 -17.27 15.00 -4.22
N ASN A 332 -16.59 13.97 -3.72
CA ASN A 332 -15.63 14.14 -2.63
C ASN A 332 -14.34 13.30 -2.69
N SER A 333 -13.79 12.99 -3.86
CA SER A 333 -12.37 12.68 -3.90
C SER A 333 -11.60 14.02 -3.99
N ASN A 334 -10.86 14.39 -2.95
CA ASN A 334 -9.91 15.51 -3.00
C ASN A 334 -8.74 15.22 -3.96
N ASN A 335 -8.66 14.01 -4.49
CA ASN A 335 -7.67 13.61 -5.49
C ASN A 335 -7.94 14.31 -6.81
N ARG A 336 -6.90 14.91 -7.35
CA ARG A 336 -6.90 15.58 -8.65
C ARG A 336 -5.67 15.14 -9.42
N GLU A 337 -5.74 15.31 -10.72
CA GLU A 337 -4.58 15.27 -11.60
C GLU A 337 -4.30 16.70 -12.07
N ILE A 338 -3.04 17.12 -11.98
CA ILE A 338 -2.58 18.35 -12.61
C ILE A 338 -1.68 18.01 -13.78
N LYS A 339 -1.86 18.72 -14.88
CA LYS A 339 -0.98 18.71 -16.04
C LYS A 339 -0.42 20.11 -16.23
N LEU A 340 0.90 20.27 -16.11
CA LEU A 340 1.58 21.52 -16.39
C LEU A 340 2.16 21.44 -17.81
N VAL A 341 1.84 22.43 -18.62
CA VAL A 341 2.26 22.51 -20.03
C VAL A 341 3.12 23.75 -20.20
N ASN A 342 4.39 23.59 -20.57
CA ASN A 342 5.27 24.73 -20.83
C ASN A 342 4.98 25.33 -22.21
N LYS A 343 4.40 26.51 -22.22
CA LYS A 343 4.12 27.32 -23.42
C LYS A 343 5.12 28.49 -23.57
N GLY A 344 6.09 28.58 -22.66
CA GLY A 344 7.17 29.57 -22.72
C GLY A 344 8.27 29.19 -23.72
N GLU A 345 9.25 30.08 -23.86
CA GLU A 345 10.40 29.90 -24.75
C GLU A 345 11.62 29.27 -24.05
N SER A 346 11.56 29.16 -22.73
CA SER A 346 12.63 28.59 -21.89
C SER A 346 12.14 27.40 -21.06
N ALA A 347 13.06 26.53 -20.68
CA ALA A 347 12.76 25.43 -19.77
C ALA A 347 12.36 25.96 -18.38
N ALA A 348 11.44 25.25 -17.72
CA ALA A 348 10.94 25.59 -16.39
C ALA A 348 11.23 24.46 -15.40
N GLN A 349 11.54 24.85 -14.18
CA GLN A 349 11.57 23.95 -13.02
C GLN A 349 10.21 23.99 -12.33
N ILE A 350 9.66 22.82 -12.01
CA ILE A 350 8.36 22.70 -11.36
C ILE A 350 8.56 22.30 -9.91
N TYR A 351 7.94 23.05 -9.00
CA TYR A 351 7.96 22.83 -7.57
C TYR A 351 6.55 22.62 -7.03
N TRP A 352 6.42 21.78 -6.03
CA TRP A 352 5.23 21.74 -5.17
C TRP A 352 5.46 22.60 -3.93
N GLN A 353 4.51 23.47 -3.63
CA GLN A 353 4.53 24.32 -2.43
C GLN A 353 3.95 23.53 -1.27
N GLY A 354 4.81 22.95 -0.46
CA GLY A 354 4.44 22.22 0.75
C GLY A 354 4.54 23.07 2.02
N PRO A 355 4.13 22.53 3.18
CA PRO A 355 4.18 23.26 4.47
C PRO A 355 5.59 23.64 4.92
N ASN A 356 6.63 23.02 4.35
CA ASN A 356 8.05 23.28 4.66
C ASN A 356 8.78 24.02 3.54
N GLY A 357 8.04 24.64 2.61
CA GLY A 357 8.58 25.35 1.46
C GLY A 357 8.45 24.61 0.13
N LEU A 358 9.22 25.03 -0.87
CA LEU A 358 9.18 24.48 -2.22
C LEU A 358 9.95 23.15 -2.32
N SER A 359 9.30 22.15 -2.89
CA SER A 359 9.91 20.85 -3.21
C SER A 359 9.97 20.67 -4.72
N LEU A 360 11.17 20.41 -5.26
CA LEU A 360 11.37 20.21 -6.70
C LEU A 360 10.67 18.92 -7.16
N MET A 361 9.82 19.04 -8.18
CA MET A 361 9.04 17.96 -8.77
C MET A 361 9.52 17.57 -10.18
N ASN A 362 9.98 18.57 -10.94
CA ASN A 362 10.59 18.39 -12.26
C ASN A 362 11.63 19.50 -12.46
N ASP A 363 12.85 19.12 -12.82
CA ASP A 363 13.99 20.05 -12.94
C ASP A 363 14.13 20.68 -14.32
N ASN A 364 13.46 20.13 -15.34
CA ASN A 364 13.62 20.60 -16.72
C ASN A 364 12.39 20.29 -17.59
N LEU A 365 11.34 21.08 -17.44
CA LEU A 365 10.19 21.05 -18.35
C LEU A 365 10.48 21.93 -19.55
N ALA A 366 10.93 21.35 -20.67
CA ALA A 366 11.30 22.09 -21.87
C ALA A 366 10.09 22.76 -22.57
N PRO A 367 10.30 23.79 -23.40
CA PRO A 367 9.25 24.39 -24.20
C PRO A 367 8.45 23.36 -24.98
N GLY A 368 7.12 23.45 -24.94
CA GLY A 368 6.19 22.54 -25.59
C GLY A 368 5.96 21.21 -24.87
N GLN A 369 6.74 20.88 -23.83
CA GLN A 369 6.54 19.67 -23.06
C GLN A 369 5.46 19.83 -21.98
N GLU A 370 4.96 18.69 -21.51
CA GLU A 370 4.01 18.60 -20.42
C GLU A 370 4.48 17.59 -19.37
N VAL A 371 4.08 17.83 -18.12
CA VAL A 371 4.29 16.90 -17.00
C VAL A 371 3.03 16.83 -16.16
N GLY A 372 2.64 15.62 -15.73
CA GLY A 372 1.47 15.35 -14.91
C GLY A 372 1.84 14.86 -13.52
N PHE A 373 1.03 15.24 -12.51
CA PHE A 373 1.16 14.76 -11.14
C PHE A 373 -0.21 14.43 -10.55
N GLN A 374 -0.27 13.35 -9.79
CA GLN A 374 -1.40 13.11 -8.90
C GLN A 374 -1.29 14.04 -7.69
N THR A 375 -2.38 14.70 -7.33
CA THR A 375 -2.38 15.77 -6.35
C THR A 375 -3.72 15.90 -5.63
N PHE A 376 -3.88 16.93 -4.81
CA PHE A 376 -5.09 17.18 -4.02
C PHE A 376 -5.56 18.62 -4.15
N VAL A 377 -6.86 18.84 -3.95
CA VAL A 377 -7.44 20.18 -3.86
C VAL A 377 -6.70 21.00 -2.80
N GLY A 378 -6.33 22.22 -3.15
CA GLY A 378 -5.57 23.14 -2.29
C GLY A 378 -4.05 23.05 -2.44
N HIS A 379 -3.52 22.04 -3.15
CA HIS A 379 -2.08 22.00 -3.46
C HIS A 379 -1.75 23.09 -4.50
N THR A 380 -0.57 23.70 -4.34
CA THR A 380 -0.05 24.71 -5.25
C THR A 380 1.23 24.21 -5.88
N PHE A 381 1.33 24.35 -7.21
CA PHE A 381 2.53 24.11 -7.98
C PHE A 381 3.07 25.43 -8.49
N VAL A 382 4.39 25.59 -8.39
CA VAL A 382 5.11 26.80 -8.79
C VAL A 382 6.10 26.42 -9.88
N ALA A 383 6.07 27.16 -10.98
CA ALA A 383 7.05 27.04 -12.05
C ALA A 383 8.07 28.16 -11.97
N LYS A 384 9.35 27.85 -12.07
CA LYS A 384 10.44 28.80 -12.04
C LYS A 384 11.37 28.65 -13.24
N ASN A 385 11.99 29.76 -13.63
CA ASN A 385 13.16 29.80 -14.50
C ASN A 385 14.32 30.42 -13.69
N GLY A 386 15.25 29.58 -13.24
CA GLY A 386 16.21 29.96 -12.20
C GLY A 386 15.49 30.37 -10.91
N ASP A 387 15.83 31.54 -10.38
CA ASP A 387 15.19 32.06 -9.15
C ASP A 387 13.84 32.79 -9.40
N THR A 388 13.48 32.99 -10.66
CA THR A 388 12.28 33.75 -11.02
C THR A 388 11.06 32.82 -11.12
N GLU A 389 10.01 33.11 -10.36
CA GLU A 389 8.70 32.49 -10.52
C GLU A 389 8.04 32.97 -11.81
N ILE A 390 7.64 32.04 -12.67
CA ILE A 390 7.03 32.32 -13.97
C ILE A 390 5.56 31.89 -14.06
N ALA A 391 5.12 31.02 -13.17
CA ALA A 391 3.72 30.63 -13.02
C ALA A 391 3.48 29.99 -11.67
N SER A 392 2.24 30.11 -11.19
CA SER A 392 1.73 29.39 -10.01
C SER A 392 0.33 28.85 -10.29
N CYS A 393 0.05 27.64 -9.84
CA CYS A 393 -1.21 26.96 -10.08
C CYS A 393 -1.68 26.25 -8.83
N THR A 394 -2.81 26.71 -8.28
CA THR A 394 -3.46 26.06 -7.15
C THR A 394 -4.61 25.17 -7.62
N ILE A 395 -4.68 23.98 -7.09
CA ILE A 395 -5.71 22.99 -7.42
C ILE A 395 -7.03 23.41 -6.77
N THR A 396 -8.04 23.63 -7.59
CA THR A 396 -9.35 24.10 -7.13
C THR A 396 -10.36 22.96 -6.97
N PRO A 397 -11.38 23.11 -6.10
CA PRO A 397 -12.45 22.15 -5.95
C PRO A 397 -13.39 22.07 -7.17
N ALA A 398 -13.46 23.17 -7.95
CA ALA A 398 -14.35 23.30 -9.09
C ALA A 398 -13.69 22.73 -10.35
N GLY A 399 -14.39 21.86 -11.10
CA GLY A 399 -13.95 21.35 -12.39
C GLY A 399 -13.79 19.84 -12.46
N THR A 400 -13.22 19.37 -13.57
CA THR A 400 -12.93 17.96 -13.85
C THR A 400 -11.80 17.42 -12.97
N HIS A 401 -11.64 16.11 -12.91
CA HIS A 401 -10.55 15.42 -12.19
C HIS A 401 -9.16 15.90 -12.63
N LEU A 402 -9.02 16.37 -13.85
CA LEU A 402 -7.79 16.91 -14.43
C LEU A 402 -7.84 18.43 -14.50
N GLN A 403 -6.85 19.11 -13.90
CA GLN A 403 -6.62 20.55 -14.06
C GLN A 403 -5.38 20.77 -14.93
N ILE A 404 -5.49 21.58 -15.97
CA ILE A 404 -4.38 21.91 -16.87
C ILE A 404 -3.90 23.33 -16.53
N CYS A 405 -2.61 23.47 -16.28
CA CYS A 405 -1.98 24.75 -15.98
C CYS A 405 -0.90 25.08 -17.02
N MET A 406 -0.99 26.26 -17.59
CA MET A 406 0.00 26.77 -18.56
C MET A 406 1.14 27.45 -17.82
N VAL A 407 2.37 27.08 -18.18
CA VAL A 407 3.60 27.65 -17.64
C VAL A 407 4.25 28.47 -18.74
N GLY A 408 4.52 29.75 -18.48
CA GLY A 408 5.19 30.63 -19.44
C GLY A 408 4.41 30.76 -20.74
N GLY A 409 3.68 31.79 -20.94
CA GLY A 409 2.92 32.13 -22.14
C GLY A 409 2.13 33.40 -21.83
N LYS A 410 1.97 34.28 -22.81
CA LYS A 410 1.07 35.42 -22.65
C LYS A 410 -0.33 34.87 -22.38
N THR A 411 -0.90 35.23 -21.25
CA THR A 411 -2.33 35.05 -20.96
C THR A 411 -3.11 35.80 -22.05
N GLU A 412 -3.59 35.08 -23.03
CA GLU A 412 -4.71 35.61 -23.83
C GLU A 412 -5.96 35.46 -22.96
N LEU A 413 -6.54 36.61 -22.64
CA LEU A 413 -7.80 36.81 -21.94
C LEU A 413 -8.97 36.20 -22.72
#